data_4aa41f6d93e70b55ca954f243e8aca70
#
_entry.id   4aa41f6d93e70b55ca954f243e8aca70
#
_cell.length_a   1.000
_cell.length_b   1.000
_cell.length_c   1.000
_cell.angle_alpha   90.00
_cell.angle_beta   90.00
_cell.angle_gamma   90.00
#
_symmetry.space_group_name_H-M   'P 1'
#
loop_
_entity.id
_entity.type
_entity.pdbx_description
1 polymer ?
#
loop_
_entity_poly.entity_id
_entity_poly.type
_entity_poly.pdbx_seq_one_letter_code
_entity_poly.pdbx_strand_id
1 'polypeptide(L)' 'MIAIIDYGVGNLFSLASSLKSLGLETKVTRDAAAIRAADQLILP' A
#
# COMPACT_ATOMS: atom_id res chain seq x y z
N MET A 1 -2.21 0.07 -9.48
CA MET A 1 -2.30 0.49 -8.06
C MET A 1 -1.50 -0.47 -7.20
N ILE A 2 -0.74 0.07 -6.28
CA ILE A 2 0.05 -0.71 -5.34
C ILE A 2 -0.70 -0.75 -4.01
N ALA A 3 -0.99 -1.93 -3.48
CA ALA A 3 -1.60 -2.06 -2.17
C ALA A 3 -0.52 -2.26 -1.11
N ILE A 4 -0.57 -1.45 -0.07
CA ILE A 4 0.28 -1.59 1.11
C ILE A 4 -0.58 -2.28 2.17
N ILE A 5 -0.17 -3.47 2.57
CA ILE A 5 -0.97 -4.26 3.51
C ILE A 5 -0.84 -3.68 4.91
N ASP A 6 -1.98 -3.30 5.49
CA ASP A 6 -2.04 -2.81 6.86
C ASP A 6 -2.33 -3.96 7.79
N TYR A 7 -1.31 -4.43 8.49
CA TYR A 7 -1.48 -5.46 9.51
C TYR A 7 -1.03 -4.97 10.89
N GLY A 8 -1.00 -3.64 11.06
CA GLY A 8 -0.73 -3.02 12.35
C GLY A 8 0.73 -2.79 12.66
N VAL A 9 1.62 -3.00 11.71
CA VAL A 9 3.07 -2.89 11.89
C VAL A 9 3.66 -2.00 10.80
N GLY A 10 4.69 -1.24 11.15
CA GLY A 10 5.43 -0.43 10.20
C GLY A 10 4.92 1.00 10.10
N ASN A 11 5.71 1.86 9.48
CA ASN A 11 5.33 3.26 9.25
C ASN A 11 4.67 3.37 7.87
N LEU A 12 3.38 3.06 7.84
CA LEU A 12 2.62 3.00 6.59
C LEU A 12 2.49 4.36 5.92
N PHE A 13 2.37 5.42 6.72
CA PHE A 13 2.24 6.78 6.19
C PHE A 13 3.50 7.20 5.44
N SER A 14 4.68 7.00 6.02
CA SER A 14 5.94 7.35 5.37
C SER A 14 6.17 6.55 4.10
N LEU A 15 5.86 5.27 4.14
CA LEU A 15 6.00 4.39 2.97
C LEU A 15 5.08 4.86 1.84
N ALA A 16 3.81 5.12 2.15
CA ALA A 16 2.86 5.60 1.15
C ALA A 16 3.28 6.95 0.58
N SER A 17 3.76 7.86 1.43
CA SER A 17 4.23 9.17 0.98
C SER A 17 5.43 9.06 0.04
N SER A 18 6.38 8.18 0.35
CA SER A 18 7.55 7.96 -0.50
C SER A 18 7.15 7.44 -1.87
N LEU A 19 6.25 6.47 -1.93
CA LEU A 19 5.78 5.92 -3.19
C LEU A 19 4.99 6.95 -4.00
N LYS A 20 4.18 7.76 -3.32
CA LYS A 20 3.42 8.81 -3.98
C LYS A 20 4.34 9.86 -4.60
N SER A 21 5.44 10.20 -3.93
CA SER A 21 6.40 11.17 -4.46
C SER A 21 7.10 10.66 -5.73
N LEU A 22 7.11 9.35 -5.95
CA LEU A 22 7.60 8.74 -7.17
C LEU A 22 6.54 8.66 -8.27
N GLY A 23 5.35 9.20 -8.03
CA GLY A 23 4.27 9.19 -9.00
C GLY A 23 3.47 7.89 -9.02
N LEU A 24 3.62 7.04 -8.00
CA LEU A 24 2.93 5.75 -7.95
C LEU A 24 1.62 5.87 -7.20
N GLU A 25 0.58 5.24 -7.74
CA GLU A 25 -0.72 5.18 -7.06
C GLU A 25 -0.70 4.07 -6.03
N THR A 26 -0.98 4.43 -4.77
CA THR A 26 -0.92 3.50 -3.65
C THR A 26 -2.20 3.55 -2.82
N LYS A 27 -2.47 2.45 -2.13
CA LYS A 27 -3.57 2.37 -1.17
C LYS A 27 -3.14 1.53 0.02
N VAL A 28 -3.24 2.10 1.21
CA VAL A 28 -3.02 1.36 2.46
C VAL A 28 -4.34 0.68 2.82
N THR A 29 -4.36 -0.62 2.90
CA THR A 29 -5.61 -1.36 3.06
C THR A 29 -5.39 -2.72 3.71
N ARG A 30 -6.45 -3.22 4.33
CA ARG A 30 -6.54 -4.62 4.77
C ARG A 30 -7.71 -5.33 4.11
N ASP A 31 -8.40 -4.65 3.21
CA ASP A 31 -9.56 -5.21 2.51
C ASP A 31 -9.12 -6.22 1.45
N ALA A 32 -9.64 -7.44 1.53
CA ALA A 32 -9.25 -8.51 0.63
C ALA A 32 -9.56 -8.19 -0.83
N ALA A 33 -10.68 -7.53 -1.11
CA ALA A 33 -11.06 -7.19 -2.47
C ALA A 33 -10.08 -6.17 -3.07
N ALA A 34 -9.68 -5.16 -2.29
CA ALA A 34 -8.71 -4.17 -2.74
C ALA A 34 -7.34 -4.80 -2.98
N ILE A 35 -6.94 -5.74 -2.10
CA ILE A 35 -5.68 -6.45 -2.24
C ILE A 35 -5.67 -7.27 -3.52
N ARG A 36 -6.76 -7.99 -3.81
CA ARG A 36 -6.86 -8.80 -5.03
C ARG A 36 -6.87 -7.95 -6.29
N ALA A 37 -7.38 -6.73 -6.22
CA ALA A 37 -7.44 -5.83 -7.38
C ALA A 37 -6.11 -5.11 -7.64
N ALA A 38 -5.17 -5.15 -6.71
CA ALA A 38 -3.90 -4.45 -6.86
C ALA A 38 -2.99 -5.14 -7.86
N ASP A 39 -2.18 -4.35 -8.55
CA ASP A 39 -1.16 -4.87 -9.45
C ASP A 39 0.05 -5.41 -8.69
N GLN A 40 0.37 -4.77 -7.57
CA GLN A 40 1.50 -5.15 -6.72
C GLN A 40 1.13 -4.98 -5.27
N LEU A 41 1.80 -5.74 -4.41
CA LEU A 41 1.57 -5.71 -2.96
C LEU A 41 2.87 -5.39 -2.25
N ILE A 42 2.78 -4.60 -1.17
CA ILE A 42 3.89 -4.35 -0.27
C ILE A 42 3.48 -4.83 1.11
N LEU A 43 4.29 -5.69 1.70
CA LEU A 43 4.11 -6.19 3.05
C LEU A 43 5.24 -5.63 3.91
N PRO A 44 5.02 -4.52 4.60
CA PRO A 44 6.05 -3.87 5.40
C PRO A 44 6.55 -4.70 6.56
#